data_d5d2e0ba5902f0f80974f798808b674f
#
_entry.id   d5d2e0ba5902f0f80974f798808b674f
#
_cell.length_a   1.000
_cell.length_b   1.000
_cell.length_c   1.000
_cell.angle_alpha   90.00
_cell.angle_beta   90.00
_cell.angle_gamma   90.00
#
_symmetry.space_group_name_H-M   'P 1'
#
loop_
_entity.id
_entity.type
_entity.pdbx_description
1 polymer ?
#
loop_
_entity_poly.entity_id
_entity_poly.type
_entity_poly.pdbx_seq_one_letter_code
_entity_poly.pdbx_strand_id
1 'polypeptide(L)'
;MKKTNFLFTLFLCLTLLVSFASAETAAYVPDETIRALFADALDAGLMVGGEGQLTLKSNPAMFDDDADLSRIDAMTDILNDVRLTGGLGKIEDGYRLELSGSYAPENCTPVDVNLALNLTIDGISIESNLLKGERVTAKWETLLALCGADDTMIAQFSALKEMDWDTALSELAETVSAYASLAATLAEPYLDTFGEFIATLNINVTNDVAANGDFPAVDHELTIECSMADIARLMDALADQLEKDDDIAPYLEALLSSSFVDFTFYVGDEIVPVSTVPELCDFLRGSAKQLAQTDLTIYYWLGYCDDDTMPRYVIGQMENDVCQFILTPDETGNGTDCYVYFGTLDDAGNDLEYLVLQTVFARDPEDKSVYDLSLDFFGESVETGLGFSLTYTLSNTKSPNADAYQYVGNVDFIGHDASNIEFRYTQSINGVQSLTPTGGEQATGYSTVTSTLDDSNDSTSNLSFFYVTEPADPGVVGHYQYNMTEDGPDALWSLMGIDIDVFSWAYDPASTAALTETALETVTNEEMDALVTRLSTAAQQKFAGVLAILPPEVMQIIMSSEE
;
A
#
# COMPACT_ATOMS: atom_id res chain seq x y z
N MET A 1 -31.00 3.47 -10.95
CA MET A 1 -29.83 4.33 -11.08
C MET A 1 -28.51 3.73 -10.55
N LYS A 2 -28.41 3.07 -9.40
CA LYS A 2 -27.12 2.53 -8.88
C LYS A 2 -26.53 1.31 -9.61
N LYS A 3 -27.26 0.63 -10.48
CA LYS A 3 -26.86 -0.67 -11.04
C LYS A 3 -26.19 -0.60 -12.42
N THR A 4 -26.51 0.38 -13.20
CA THR A 4 -25.98 0.56 -14.55
C THR A 4 -24.54 1.08 -14.50
N ASN A 5 -24.23 1.93 -13.52
CA ASN A 5 -22.88 2.44 -13.31
C ASN A 5 -21.85 1.33 -12.98
N PHE A 6 -22.28 0.20 -12.37
CA PHE A 6 -21.36 -0.86 -12.00
C PHE A 6 -20.78 -1.63 -13.21
N LEU A 7 -21.64 -2.04 -14.16
CA LEU A 7 -21.19 -2.76 -15.37
C LEU A 7 -20.31 -1.88 -16.26
N PHE A 8 -20.66 -0.61 -16.35
CA PHE A 8 -19.91 0.38 -17.13
C PHE A 8 -18.56 0.69 -16.46
N THR A 9 -18.55 0.86 -15.14
CA THR A 9 -17.33 1.05 -14.33
C THR A 9 -16.43 -0.18 -14.38
N LEU A 10 -16.99 -1.39 -14.33
CA LEU A 10 -16.23 -2.64 -14.39
C LEU A 10 -15.54 -2.80 -15.76
N PHE A 11 -16.23 -2.50 -16.85
CA PHE A 11 -15.64 -2.56 -18.20
C PHE A 11 -14.52 -1.53 -18.37
N LEU A 12 -14.71 -0.31 -17.85
CA LEU A 12 -13.70 0.74 -17.88
C LEU A 12 -12.52 0.43 -16.96
N CYS A 13 -12.76 -0.09 -15.74
CA CYS A 13 -11.70 -0.54 -14.84
C CYS A 13 -10.87 -1.67 -15.45
N LEU A 14 -11.48 -2.61 -16.18
CA LEU A 14 -10.76 -3.65 -16.90
C LEU A 14 -9.91 -3.08 -18.03
N THR A 15 -10.42 -2.09 -18.77
CA THR A 15 -9.68 -1.42 -19.86
C THR A 15 -8.51 -0.60 -19.30
N LEU A 16 -8.72 0.12 -18.17
CA LEU A 16 -7.69 0.88 -17.48
C LEU A 16 -6.64 -0.04 -16.84
N LEU A 17 -7.04 -1.15 -16.22
CA LEU A 17 -6.11 -2.13 -15.65
C LEU A 17 -5.20 -2.75 -16.70
N VAL A 18 -5.72 -3.06 -17.89
CA VAL A 18 -4.91 -3.55 -19.02
C VAL A 18 -3.94 -2.47 -19.49
N SER A 19 -4.35 -1.20 -19.47
CA SER A 19 -3.51 -0.05 -19.87
C SER A 19 -2.39 0.25 -18.87
N PHE A 20 -2.66 0.11 -17.57
CA PHE A 20 -1.63 0.29 -16.54
C PHE A 20 -0.66 -0.90 -16.44
N ALA A 21 -1.09 -2.12 -16.77
CA ALA A 21 -0.23 -3.30 -16.74
C ALA A 21 0.85 -3.29 -17.85
N SER A 22 0.70 -2.48 -18.90
CA SER A 22 1.69 -2.33 -19.98
C SER A 22 2.69 -1.20 -19.76
N ALA A 23 2.50 -0.34 -18.78
CA ALA A 23 3.50 0.65 -18.39
C ALA A 23 4.56 0.00 -17.48
N GLU A 24 5.57 -0.64 -18.06
CA GLU A 24 6.82 -0.94 -17.36
C GLU A 24 7.45 0.39 -16.90
N THR A 25 7.03 0.84 -15.73
CA THR A 25 7.72 1.92 -15.02
C THR A 25 9.02 1.35 -14.47
N ALA A 26 10.07 1.35 -15.26
CA ALA A 26 11.42 1.35 -14.73
C ALA A 26 11.65 2.75 -14.13
N ALA A 27 10.93 3.07 -13.06
CA ALA A 27 11.30 4.17 -12.19
C ALA A 27 12.61 3.78 -11.51
N TYR A 28 13.60 4.69 -11.51
CA TYR A 28 14.69 4.62 -10.55
C TYR A 28 14.04 4.52 -9.17
N VAL A 29 14.19 3.36 -8.53
CA VAL A 29 13.69 3.11 -7.19
C VAL A 29 14.88 3.33 -6.26
N PRO A 30 14.93 4.45 -5.53
CA PRO A 30 15.98 4.76 -4.54
C PRO A 30 16.23 3.61 -3.58
N ASP A 31 15.17 2.90 -3.29
CA ASP A 31 15.09 1.73 -2.45
C ASP A 31 16.00 0.56 -2.90
N GLU A 32 16.36 0.43 -4.19
CA GLU A 32 17.25 -0.65 -4.66
C GLU A 32 18.68 -0.48 -4.18
N THR A 33 19.20 0.76 -4.15
CA THR A 33 20.56 1.03 -3.68
C THR A 33 20.67 0.76 -2.17
N ILE A 34 19.71 1.23 -1.38
CA ILE A 34 19.66 1.00 0.07
C ILE A 34 19.52 -0.50 0.34
N ARG A 35 18.61 -1.18 -0.33
CA ARG A 35 18.43 -2.64 -0.20
C ARG A 35 19.70 -3.40 -0.53
N ALA A 36 20.42 -3.00 -1.58
CA ALA A 36 21.69 -3.63 -1.93
C ALA A 36 22.74 -3.45 -0.84
N LEU A 37 22.88 -2.25 -0.26
CA LEU A 37 23.82 -1.99 0.83
C LEU A 37 23.53 -2.86 2.07
N PHE A 38 22.25 -3.02 2.42
CA PHE A 38 21.85 -3.89 3.53
C PHE A 38 22.09 -5.36 3.22
N ALA A 39 21.77 -5.80 1.99
CA ALA A 39 21.98 -7.17 1.56
C ALA A 39 23.48 -7.53 1.56
N ASP A 40 24.32 -6.65 1.04
CA ASP A 40 25.78 -6.83 1.02
C ASP A 40 26.36 -6.95 2.44
N ALA A 41 25.89 -6.13 3.38
CA ALA A 41 26.29 -6.21 4.78
C ALA A 41 25.86 -7.52 5.45
N LEU A 42 24.62 -7.97 5.19
CA LEU A 42 24.13 -9.26 5.71
C LEU A 42 24.87 -10.46 5.11
N ASP A 43 25.19 -10.40 3.82
CA ASP A 43 25.98 -11.46 3.15
C ASP A 43 27.45 -11.47 3.60
N ALA A 44 27.97 -10.33 4.05
CA ALA A 44 29.25 -10.25 4.75
C ALA A 44 29.20 -10.82 6.18
N GLY A 45 28.05 -11.28 6.67
CA GLY A 45 27.87 -11.85 8.01
C GLY A 45 27.81 -10.80 9.11
N LEU A 46 27.40 -9.58 8.78
CA LEU A 46 27.22 -8.50 9.74
C LEU A 46 25.78 -8.46 10.25
N MET A 47 25.63 -7.94 11.46
CA MET A 47 24.35 -7.41 11.94
C MET A 47 24.13 -6.05 11.28
N VAL A 48 22.92 -5.77 10.85
CA VAL A 48 22.51 -4.47 10.33
C VAL A 48 21.29 -3.98 11.13
N GLY A 49 21.34 -2.76 11.59
CA GLY A 49 20.27 -2.20 12.39
C GLY A 49 20.49 -0.74 12.70
N GLY A 50 19.75 -0.24 13.66
CA GLY A 50 19.84 1.16 14.05
C GLY A 50 19.39 1.42 15.47
N GLU A 51 19.72 2.60 15.94
CA GLU A 51 19.23 3.19 17.18
C GLU A 51 18.30 4.34 16.84
N GLY A 52 17.09 4.33 17.41
CA GLY A 52 16.07 5.35 17.20
C GLY A 52 15.70 6.08 18.48
N GLN A 53 15.46 7.38 18.36
CA GLN A 53 14.97 8.25 19.42
C GLN A 53 13.81 9.11 18.94
N LEU A 54 12.78 9.27 19.79
CA LEU A 54 11.71 10.22 19.59
C LEU A 54 12.09 11.58 20.18
N THR A 55 11.61 12.65 19.56
CA THR A 55 11.63 14.01 20.09
C THR A 55 10.22 14.57 20.03
N LEU A 56 9.58 14.75 21.17
CA LEU A 56 8.24 15.29 21.29
C LEU A 56 8.27 16.62 22.04
N LYS A 57 7.39 17.53 21.64
CA LYS A 57 7.16 18.77 22.37
C LYS A 57 5.66 19.06 22.36
N SER A 58 5.07 19.25 23.53
CA SER A 58 3.66 19.58 23.67
C SER A 58 3.33 20.93 23.04
N ASN A 59 2.07 21.10 22.69
CA ASN A 59 1.54 22.38 22.23
C ASN A 59 0.83 23.09 23.40
N PRO A 60 1.42 24.18 23.96
CA PRO A 60 0.81 24.89 25.10
C PRO A 60 -0.56 25.47 24.78
N ALA A 61 -0.85 25.76 23.51
CA ALA A 61 -2.14 26.35 23.11
C ALA A 61 -3.33 25.35 23.23
N MET A 62 -3.04 24.05 23.31
CA MET A 62 -4.03 22.99 23.46
C MET A 62 -4.58 22.89 24.90
N PHE A 63 -3.90 23.48 25.89
CA PHE A 63 -4.20 23.29 27.30
C PHE A 63 -4.62 24.60 27.96
N ASP A 64 -5.83 24.60 28.53
CA ASP A 64 -6.36 25.73 29.30
C ASP A 64 -5.79 25.81 30.71
N ASP A 65 -5.22 24.72 31.23
CA ASP A 65 -4.68 24.60 32.60
C ASP A 65 -3.17 24.30 32.56
N ASP A 66 -2.39 25.17 33.22
CA ASP A 66 -0.93 24.99 33.39
C ASP A 66 -0.57 23.64 34.05
N ALA A 67 -1.48 23.07 34.87
CA ALA A 67 -1.26 21.79 35.53
C ALA A 67 -1.34 20.63 34.55
N ASP A 68 -2.25 20.67 33.56
CA ASP A 68 -2.38 19.64 32.54
C ASP A 68 -1.23 19.72 31.54
N LEU A 69 -0.82 20.92 31.15
CA LEU A 69 0.38 21.13 30.34
C LEU A 69 1.64 20.53 31.02
N SER A 70 1.83 20.82 32.31
CA SER A 70 2.99 20.31 33.08
C SER A 70 3.01 18.76 33.12
N ARG A 71 1.85 18.13 33.18
CA ARG A 71 1.75 16.65 33.15
C ARG A 71 2.12 16.07 31.79
N ILE A 72 1.65 16.70 30.73
CA ILE A 72 1.97 16.27 29.36
C ILE A 72 3.47 16.49 29.07
N ASP A 73 4.03 17.63 29.48
CA ASP A 73 5.45 17.89 29.34
C ASP A 73 6.31 16.83 30.05
N ALA A 74 5.93 16.48 31.29
CA ALA A 74 6.65 15.43 32.02
C ALA A 74 6.54 14.03 31.37
N MET A 75 5.40 13.70 30.74
CA MET A 75 5.26 12.46 29.95
C MET A 75 6.10 12.53 28.67
N THR A 76 6.13 13.69 28.03
CA THR A 76 6.91 13.94 26.82
C THR A 76 8.40 13.78 27.08
N ASP A 77 8.89 14.32 28.20
CA ASP A 77 10.29 14.18 28.62
C ASP A 77 10.70 12.71 28.80
N ILE A 78 9.78 11.89 29.35
CA ILE A 78 10.04 10.44 29.47
C ILE A 78 10.21 9.81 28.08
N LEU A 79 9.31 10.11 27.13
CA LEU A 79 9.37 9.54 25.79
C LEU A 79 10.62 10.00 25.04
N ASN A 80 11.06 11.23 25.25
CA ASN A 80 12.28 11.79 24.66
C ASN A 80 13.56 11.11 25.20
N ASP A 81 13.52 10.59 26.44
CA ASP A 81 14.62 9.88 27.08
C ASP A 81 14.68 8.37 26.74
N VAL A 82 13.70 7.88 25.96
CA VAL A 82 13.67 6.47 25.49
C VAL A 82 14.45 6.33 24.19
N ARG A 83 15.34 5.35 24.16
CA ARG A 83 16.05 4.91 22.97
C ARG A 83 15.69 3.48 22.65
N LEU A 84 15.48 3.20 21.38
CA LEU A 84 15.19 1.87 20.87
C LEU A 84 16.28 1.47 19.88
N THR A 85 16.86 0.31 20.08
CA THR A 85 17.86 -0.24 19.15
C THR A 85 17.32 -1.56 18.60
N GLY A 86 17.45 -1.74 17.29
CA GLY A 86 17.07 -2.98 16.62
C GLY A 86 18.13 -3.40 15.61
N GLY A 87 18.30 -4.69 15.41
CA GLY A 87 19.22 -5.20 14.40
C GLY A 87 18.86 -6.61 13.95
N LEU A 88 19.16 -6.88 12.69
CA LEU A 88 19.01 -8.18 12.05
C LEU A 88 20.36 -8.60 11.48
N GLY A 89 20.70 -9.87 11.64
CA GLY A 89 21.91 -10.45 11.08
C GLY A 89 21.70 -11.88 10.63
N LYS A 90 22.54 -12.31 9.69
CA LYS A 90 22.61 -13.70 9.25
C LYS A 90 23.59 -14.45 10.15
N ILE A 91 23.18 -15.57 10.69
CA ILE A 91 24.01 -16.51 11.45
C ILE A 91 24.16 -17.82 10.67
N GLU A 92 25.06 -18.74 11.10
CA GLU A 92 25.41 -19.94 10.35
C GLU A 92 24.18 -20.75 9.88
N ASP A 93 23.16 -20.90 10.75
CA ASP A 93 21.98 -21.73 10.48
C ASP A 93 20.67 -20.92 10.47
N GLY A 94 20.71 -19.60 10.23
CA GLY A 94 19.50 -18.78 10.26
C GLY A 94 19.72 -17.29 10.42
N TYR A 95 18.85 -16.65 11.18
CA TYR A 95 18.87 -15.21 11.41
C TYR A 95 18.87 -14.89 12.91
N ARG A 96 19.52 -13.79 13.26
CA ARG A 96 19.48 -13.20 14.59
C ARG A 96 18.80 -11.84 14.54
N LEU A 97 17.80 -11.64 15.38
CA LEU A 97 17.14 -10.37 15.63
C LEU A 97 17.55 -9.88 17.03
N GLU A 98 18.07 -8.68 17.12
CA GLU A 98 18.37 -8.01 18.39
C GLU A 98 17.46 -6.82 18.57
N LEU A 99 16.88 -6.67 19.76
CA LEU A 99 16.06 -5.55 20.15
C LEU A 99 16.52 -5.08 21.54
N SER A 100 16.67 -3.78 21.71
CA SER A 100 16.87 -3.21 23.05
C SER A 100 16.11 -1.91 23.21
N GLY A 101 15.68 -1.65 24.43
CA GLY A 101 15.11 -0.39 24.85
C GLY A 101 15.84 0.11 26.07
N SER A 102 16.18 1.39 26.09
CA SER A 102 16.78 2.04 27.24
C SER A 102 16.02 3.30 27.61
N TYR A 103 15.83 3.52 28.89
CA TYR A 103 15.37 4.77 29.45
C TYR A 103 16.55 5.44 30.17
N ALA A 104 16.96 6.59 29.69
CA ALA A 104 18.22 7.21 30.06
C ALA A 104 18.07 8.72 30.35
N PRO A 105 17.34 9.14 31.42
CA PRO A 105 17.23 10.54 31.78
C PRO A 105 18.59 11.15 32.09
N GLU A 106 18.71 12.44 31.86
CA GLU A 106 19.94 13.19 32.08
C GLU A 106 20.45 12.98 33.54
N ASN A 107 21.74 12.67 33.69
CA ASN A 107 22.40 12.42 34.99
C ASN A 107 21.90 11.18 35.75
N CYS A 108 21.12 10.30 35.16
CA CYS A 108 20.70 9.03 35.75
C CYS A 108 21.45 7.85 35.13
N THR A 109 21.50 6.72 35.87
CA THR A 109 22.00 5.46 35.30
C THR A 109 20.89 4.88 34.40
N PRO A 110 21.17 4.61 33.12
CA PRO A 110 20.20 4.05 32.23
C PRO A 110 19.60 2.73 32.72
N VAL A 111 18.31 2.53 32.50
CA VAL A 111 17.66 1.24 32.68
C VAL A 111 17.39 0.67 31.29
N ASP A 112 18.07 -0.44 31.00
CA ASP A 112 18.00 -1.12 29.71
C ASP A 112 17.31 -2.48 29.78
N VAL A 113 16.61 -2.85 28.75
CA VAL A 113 16.09 -4.20 28.49
C VAL A 113 16.52 -4.59 27.08
N ASN A 114 17.12 -5.77 26.96
CA ASN A 114 17.48 -6.33 25.67
C ASN A 114 16.85 -7.70 25.46
N LEU A 115 16.63 -8.01 24.21
CA LEU A 115 16.10 -9.28 23.71
C LEU A 115 16.86 -9.63 22.44
N ALA A 116 17.39 -10.83 22.37
CA ALA A 116 17.90 -11.37 21.12
C ALA A 116 17.23 -12.70 20.82
N LEU A 117 16.81 -12.84 19.57
CA LEU A 117 16.14 -14.01 19.03
C LEU A 117 17.01 -14.60 17.93
N ASN A 118 17.45 -15.85 18.08
CA ASN A 118 18.03 -16.59 16.96
C ASN A 118 16.96 -17.49 16.38
N LEU A 119 16.65 -17.29 15.12
CA LEU A 119 15.69 -18.05 14.33
C LEU A 119 16.46 -18.98 13.42
N THR A 120 16.40 -20.28 13.70
CA THR A 120 17.06 -21.32 12.89
C THR A 120 16.03 -22.25 12.27
N ILE A 121 16.46 -23.09 11.36
CA ILE A 121 15.60 -24.12 10.81
C ILE A 121 15.09 -25.10 11.88
N ASP A 122 15.82 -25.29 12.97
CA ASP A 122 15.48 -26.23 14.03
C ASP A 122 14.58 -25.63 15.11
N GLY A 123 14.60 -24.34 15.31
CA GLY A 123 13.85 -23.70 16.36
C GLY A 123 14.25 -22.26 16.63
N ILE A 124 13.92 -21.80 17.80
CA ILE A 124 14.21 -20.45 18.28
C ILE A 124 15.09 -20.52 19.53
N SER A 125 16.00 -19.57 19.68
CA SER A 125 16.63 -19.29 20.97
C SER A 125 16.42 -17.84 21.39
N ILE A 126 16.16 -17.63 22.66
CA ILE A 126 15.84 -16.35 23.26
C ILE A 126 16.90 -16.03 24.30
N GLU A 127 17.52 -14.88 24.17
CA GLU A 127 18.49 -14.32 25.09
C GLU A 127 18.00 -12.96 25.59
N SER A 128 18.19 -12.65 26.85
CA SER A 128 17.80 -11.36 27.42
C SER A 128 18.59 -11.09 28.71
N ASN A 129 18.85 -9.82 29.02
CA ASN A 129 19.39 -9.46 30.32
C ASN A 129 18.42 -9.72 31.50
N LEU A 130 17.14 -9.97 31.18
CA LEU A 130 16.16 -10.47 32.17
C LEU A 130 16.40 -11.92 32.55
N LEU A 131 17.05 -12.72 31.70
CA LEU A 131 17.38 -14.13 31.93
C LEU A 131 18.66 -14.31 32.73
N LYS A 132 19.42 -13.24 33.01
CA LYS A 132 20.61 -13.23 33.89
C LYS A 132 21.67 -14.30 33.56
N GLY A 133 22.00 -14.42 32.26
CA GLY A 133 23.04 -15.35 31.80
C GLY A 133 22.51 -16.72 31.36
N GLU A 134 21.20 -16.84 31.21
CA GLU A 134 20.56 -18.01 30.60
C GLU A 134 20.11 -17.68 29.17
N ARG A 135 20.01 -18.71 28.33
CA ARG A 135 19.38 -18.71 27.02
C ARG A 135 18.31 -19.78 27.02
N VAL A 136 17.11 -19.41 26.60
CA VAL A 136 16.00 -20.33 26.45
C VAL A 136 15.95 -20.80 25.00
N THR A 137 15.93 -22.11 24.77
CA THR A 137 15.81 -22.69 23.43
C THR A 137 14.52 -23.49 23.31
N ALA A 138 13.92 -23.48 22.14
CA ALA A 138 12.74 -24.29 21.83
C ALA A 138 12.76 -24.73 20.36
N LYS A 139 12.41 -26.00 20.10
CA LYS A 139 12.13 -26.45 18.75
C LYS A 139 10.80 -25.89 18.27
N TRP A 140 10.68 -25.74 16.95
CA TRP A 140 9.41 -25.24 16.37
C TRP A 140 8.23 -26.10 16.76
N GLU A 141 8.38 -27.41 16.78
CA GLU A 141 7.34 -28.35 17.16
C GLU A 141 6.85 -28.11 18.60
N THR A 142 7.75 -27.83 19.51
CA THR A 142 7.43 -27.51 20.91
C THR A 142 6.70 -26.19 21.02
N LEU A 143 7.15 -25.17 20.29
CA LEU A 143 6.48 -23.87 20.28
C LEU A 143 5.07 -23.96 19.69
N LEU A 144 4.91 -24.66 18.57
CA LEU A 144 3.60 -24.88 17.95
C LEU A 144 2.64 -25.60 18.90
N ALA A 145 3.13 -26.63 19.59
CA ALA A 145 2.33 -27.33 20.60
C ALA A 145 1.93 -26.43 21.78
N LEU A 146 2.85 -25.57 22.26
CA LEU A 146 2.55 -24.57 23.30
C LEU A 146 1.55 -23.51 22.85
N CYS A 147 1.53 -23.18 21.55
CA CYS A 147 0.53 -22.28 20.94
C CYS A 147 -0.80 -22.98 20.63
N GLY A 148 -0.93 -24.28 20.94
CA GLY A 148 -2.17 -25.03 20.74
C GLY A 148 -2.33 -25.64 19.34
N ALA A 149 -1.26 -25.74 18.56
CA ALA A 149 -1.30 -26.46 17.29
C ALA A 149 -1.53 -27.98 17.53
N ASP A 150 -2.36 -28.58 16.69
CA ASP A 150 -2.60 -30.03 16.73
C ASP A 150 -1.45 -30.81 16.05
N ASP A 151 -1.44 -32.12 16.25
CA ASP A 151 -0.41 -33.01 15.69
C ASP A 151 -0.33 -32.94 14.16
N THR A 152 -1.44 -32.62 13.48
CA THR A 152 -1.51 -32.50 12.02
C THR A 152 -0.77 -31.25 11.55
N MET A 153 -1.00 -30.12 12.19
CA MET A 153 -0.30 -28.85 11.91
C MET A 153 1.20 -28.99 12.16
N ILE A 154 1.58 -29.64 13.27
CA ILE A 154 3.00 -29.88 13.62
C ILE A 154 3.66 -30.77 12.55
N ALA A 155 2.97 -31.84 12.10
CA ALA A 155 3.49 -32.72 11.04
C ALA A 155 3.63 -32.01 9.70
N GLN A 156 2.67 -31.14 9.33
CA GLN A 156 2.75 -30.33 8.13
C GLN A 156 3.93 -29.35 8.18
N PHE A 157 4.13 -28.68 9.31
CA PHE A 157 5.25 -27.77 9.50
C PHE A 157 6.60 -28.51 9.41
N SER A 158 6.71 -29.70 10.00
CA SER A 158 7.92 -30.53 9.93
C SER A 158 8.22 -30.98 8.49
N ALA A 159 7.18 -31.28 7.71
CA ALA A 159 7.34 -31.59 6.29
C ALA A 159 7.82 -30.37 5.47
N LEU A 160 7.31 -29.18 5.76
CA LEU A 160 7.78 -27.92 5.15
C LEU A 160 9.25 -27.62 5.48
N LYS A 161 9.69 -27.93 6.69
CA LYS A 161 11.07 -27.75 7.14
C LYS A 161 12.05 -28.66 6.37
N GLU A 162 11.65 -29.88 6.05
CA GLU A 162 12.46 -30.85 5.30
C GLU A 162 12.39 -30.64 3.78
N MET A 163 11.58 -29.69 3.30
CA MET A 163 11.41 -29.40 1.88
C MET A 163 12.66 -28.74 1.30
N ASP A 164 13.08 -29.23 0.14
CA ASP A 164 14.07 -28.54 -0.69
C ASP A 164 13.39 -27.33 -1.36
N TRP A 165 13.58 -26.14 -0.73
CA TRP A 165 12.93 -24.92 -1.19
C TRP A 165 13.37 -24.47 -2.57
N ASP A 166 14.61 -24.73 -2.99
CA ASP A 166 15.09 -24.35 -4.33
C ASP A 166 14.36 -25.18 -5.38
N THR A 167 14.21 -26.49 -5.15
CA THR A 167 13.41 -27.36 -6.02
C THR A 167 11.93 -26.98 -5.96
N ALA A 168 11.37 -26.75 -4.77
CA ALA A 168 9.96 -26.41 -4.60
C ALA A 168 9.59 -25.07 -5.25
N LEU A 169 10.46 -24.04 -5.14
CA LEU A 169 10.26 -22.75 -5.80
C LEU A 169 10.38 -22.85 -7.32
N SER A 170 11.31 -23.69 -7.81
CA SER A 170 11.44 -23.97 -9.25
C SER A 170 10.20 -24.67 -9.79
N GLU A 171 9.71 -25.72 -9.08
CA GLU A 171 8.47 -26.42 -9.43
C GLU A 171 7.24 -25.51 -9.34
N LEU A 172 7.22 -24.58 -8.36
CA LEU A 172 6.16 -23.58 -8.26
C LEU A 172 6.19 -22.62 -9.44
N ALA A 173 7.38 -22.14 -9.85
CA ALA A 173 7.52 -21.25 -11.00
C ALA A 173 7.11 -21.95 -12.31
N GLU A 174 7.48 -23.22 -12.49
CA GLU A 174 7.02 -24.04 -13.61
C GLU A 174 5.51 -24.25 -13.56
N THR A 175 4.96 -24.50 -12.37
CA THR A 175 3.53 -24.67 -12.14
C THR A 175 2.76 -23.37 -12.45
N VAL A 176 3.25 -22.20 -11.99
CA VAL A 176 2.65 -20.88 -12.29
C VAL A 176 2.67 -20.63 -13.80
N SER A 177 3.78 -20.93 -14.47
CA SER A 177 3.88 -20.80 -15.93
C SER A 177 2.91 -21.73 -16.66
N ALA A 178 2.78 -22.98 -16.18
CA ALA A 178 1.82 -23.94 -16.70
C ALA A 178 0.37 -23.47 -16.47
N TYR A 179 0.07 -22.92 -15.30
CA TYR A 179 -1.25 -22.32 -15.01
C TYR A 179 -1.55 -21.10 -15.88
N ALA A 180 -0.57 -20.25 -16.15
CA ALA A 180 -0.76 -19.12 -17.06
C ALA A 180 -1.08 -19.58 -18.50
N SER A 181 -0.38 -20.62 -18.98
CA SER A 181 -0.65 -21.25 -20.28
C SER A 181 -2.01 -21.95 -20.30
N LEU A 182 -2.37 -22.64 -19.21
CA LEU A 182 -3.67 -23.28 -19.05
C LEU A 182 -4.79 -22.24 -19.02
N ALA A 183 -4.61 -21.14 -18.28
CA ALA A 183 -5.59 -20.04 -18.21
C ALA A 183 -5.86 -19.43 -19.59
N ALA A 184 -4.81 -19.24 -20.41
CA ALA A 184 -4.96 -18.79 -21.79
C ALA A 184 -5.78 -19.79 -22.63
N THR A 185 -5.51 -21.08 -22.49
CA THR A 185 -6.25 -22.15 -23.20
C THR A 185 -7.70 -22.25 -22.73
N LEU A 186 -7.94 -22.11 -21.42
CA LEU A 186 -9.29 -22.12 -20.85
C LEU A 186 -10.10 -20.87 -21.21
N ALA A 187 -9.42 -19.74 -21.46
CA ALA A 187 -10.07 -18.50 -21.86
C ALA A 187 -10.51 -18.49 -23.34
N GLU A 188 -9.88 -19.29 -24.20
CA GLU A 188 -10.13 -19.29 -25.66
C GLU A 188 -11.60 -19.47 -26.03
N PRO A 189 -12.38 -20.45 -25.47
CA PRO A 189 -13.79 -20.61 -25.79
C PRO A 189 -14.66 -19.42 -25.40
N TYR A 190 -14.26 -18.66 -24.37
CA TYR A 190 -14.96 -17.47 -23.92
C TYR A 190 -14.61 -16.28 -24.80
N LEU A 191 -13.37 -16.16 -25.26
CA LEU A 191 -12.96 -15.16 -26.26
C LEU A 191 -13.70 -15.39 -27.58
N ASP A 192 -13.90 -16.62 -28.01
CA ASP A 192 -14.71 -16.96 -29.15
C ASP A 192 -16.18 -16.53 -28.96
N THR A 193 -16.75 -16.81 -27.78
CA THR A 193 -18.10 -16.38 -27.42
C THR A 193 -18.25 -14.85 -27.48
N PHE A 194 -17.25 -14.12 -26.98
CA PHE A 194 -17.20 -12.65 -27.09
C PHE A 194 -17.04 -12.19 -28.56
N GLY A 195 -16.19 -12.87 -29.33
CA GLY A 195 -16.02 -12.58 -30.75
C GLY A 195 -17.31 -12.78 -31.56
N GLU A 196 -18.03 -13.89 -31.31
CA GLU A 196 -19.35 -14.13 -31.90
C GLU A 196 -20.38 -13.06 -31.49
N PHE A 197 -20.38 -12.65 -30.22
CA PHE A 197 -21.22 -11.57 -29.74
C PHE A 197 -20.93 -10.25 -30.47
N ILE A 198 -19.65 -9.82 -30.54
CA ILE A 198 -19.25 -8.61 -31.25
C ILE A 198 -19.68 -8.67 -32.70
N ALA A 199 -19.57 -9.80 -33.37
CA ALA A 199 -20.00 -9.99 -34.76
C ALA A 199 -21.53 -9.83 -34.95
N THR A 200 -22.33 -9.92 -33.89
CA THR A 200 -23.78 -9.70 -33.94
C THR A 200 -24.19 -8.23 -33.75
N LEU A 201 -23.29 -7.39 -33.27
CA LEU A 201 -23.56 -5.99 -33.01
C LEU A 201 -23.63 -5.19 -34.30
N ASN A 202 -24.40 -4.10 -34.28
CA ASN A 202 -24.45 -3.15 -35.38
C ASN A 202 -23.20 -2.23 -35.30
N ILE A 203 -22.19 -2.54 -36.12
CA ILE A 203 -20.95 -1.79 -36.15
C ILE A 203 -20.81 -1.04 -37.46
N ASN A 204 -20.68 0.28 -37.39
CA ASN A 204 -20.40 1.15 -38.53
C ASN A 204 -18.96 1.70 -38.42
N VAL A 205 -18.25 1.77 -39.53
CA VAL A 205 -16.91 2.31 -39.61
C VAL A 205 -16.91 3.58 -40.46
N THR A 206 -16.43 4.67 -39.88
CA THR A 206 -16.18 5.93 -40.57
C THR A 206 -14.68 6.15 -40.71
N ASN A 207 -14.18 6.45 -41.90
CA ASN A 207 -12.75 6.67 -42.15
C ASN A 207 -12.46 8.19 -42.20
N ASP A 208 -11.21 8.54 -41.93
CA ASP A 208 -10.66 9.91 -42.04
C ASP A 208 -11.48 10.91 -41.19
N VAL A 209 -11.70 10.62 -39.92
CA VAL A 209 -12.48 11.47 -39.01
C VAL A 209 -11.65 12.66 -38.57
N ALA A 210 -12.09 13.85 -38.90
CA ALA A 210 -11.41 15.08 -38.50
C ALA A 210 -11.62 15.37 -37.02
N ALA A 211 -10.63 16.05 -36.40
CA ALA A 211 -10.72 16.52 -35.02
C ALA A 211 -12.00 17.35 -34.80
N ASN A 212 -12.68 17.13 -33.68
CA ASN A 212 -13.91 17.82 -33.32
C ASN A 212 -13.94 18.16 -31.83
N GLY A 213 -13.82 19.43 -31.49
CA GLY A 213 -13.69 19.87 -30.09
C GLY A 213 -12.45 19.27 -29.44
N ASP A 214 -12.64 18.55 -28.34
CA ASP A 214 -11.55 17.91 -27.57
C ASP A 214 -11.14 16.55 -28.13
N PHE A 215 -11.85 16.03 -29.15
CA PHE A 215 -11.55 14.75 -29.77
C PHE A 215 -10.50 14.89 -30.86
N PRO A 216 -9.41 14.14 -30.81
CA PRO A 216 -8.37 14.18 -31.85
C PRO A 216 -8.86 13.62 -33.18
N ALA A 217 -8.20 13.99 -34.29
CA ALA A 217 -8.42 13.35 -35.56
C ALA A 217 -7.96 11.88 -35.51
N VAL A 218 -8.70 10.99 -36.18
CA VAL A 218 -8.41 9.55 -36.23
C VAL A 218 -8.62 9.01 -37.63
N ASP A 219 -7.90 7.93 -37.97
CA ASP A 219 -8.06 7.27 -39.26
C ASP A 219 -9.38 6.52 -39.36
N HIS A 220 -9.82 5.96 -38.22
CA HIS A 220 -11.06 5.18 -38.16
C HIS A 220 -11.85 5.49 -36.90
N GLU A 221 -13.15 5.60 -37.03
CA GLU A 221 -14.11 5.61 -35.92
C GLU A 221 -15.10 4.45 -36.07
N LEU A 222 -15.18 3.63 -35.06
CA LEU A 222 -16.19 2.59 -34.92
C LEU A 222 -17.36 3.14 -34.12
N THR A 223 -18.56 3.10 -34.70
CA THR A 223 -19.82 3.33 -33.96
C THR A 223 -20.47 1.98 -33.71
N ILE A 224 -20.69 1.63 -32.44
CA ILE A 224 -21.26 0.36 -32.01
C ILE A 224 -22.58 0.63 -31.28
N GLU A 225 -23.66 -0.01 -31.73
CA GLU A 225 -24.92 -0.03 -31.03
C GLU A 225 -25.09 -1.36 -30.31
N CYS A 226 -25.27 -1.32 -28.99
CA CYS A 226 -25.42 -2.50 -28.12
C CYS A 226 -26.68 -2.35 -27.27
N SER A 227 -27.72 -3.10 -27.58
CA SER A 227 -28.95 -3.09 -26.77
C SER A 227 -28.81 -3.97 -25.53
N MET A 228 -29.64 -3.74 -24.51
CA MET A 228 -29.70 -4.63 -23.35
C MET A 228 -30.07 -6.05 -23.73
N ALA A 229 -30.82 -6.24 -24.82
CA ALA A 229 -31.14 -7.54 -25.38
C ALA A 229 -29.89 -8.24 -25.98
N ASP A 230 -28.93 -7.48 -26.51
CA ASP A 230 -27.66 -8.03 -26.98
C ASP A 230 -26.82 -8.51 -25.80
N ILE A 231 -26.71 -7.69 -24.74
CA ILE A 231 -26.01 -8.06 -23.51
C ILE A 231 -26.67 -9.30 -22.87
N ALA A 232 -28.00 -9.35 -22.86
CA ALA A 232 -28.71 -10.54 -22.37
C ALA A 232 -28.32 -11.82 -23.13
N ARG A 233 -28.21 -11.72 -24.47
CA ARG A 233 -27.73 -12.86 -25.30
C ARG A 233 -26.30 -13.27 -24.98
N LEU A 234 -25.42 -12.30 -24.73
CA LEU A 234 -24.04 -12.61 -24.30
C LEU A 234 -24.03 -13.33 -22.95
N MET A 235 -24.81 -12.86 -21.98
CA MET A 235 -24.89 -13.50 -20.65
C MET A 235 -25.44 -14.92 -20.74
N ASP A 236 -26.47 -15.15 -21.56
CA ASP A 236 -27.00 -16.51 -21.81
C ASP A 236 -25.94 -17.38 -22.51
N ALA A 237 -25.22 -16.87 -23.49
CA ALA A 237 -24.15 -17.60 -24.18
C ALA A 237 -22.98 -17.94 -23.26
N LEU A 238 -22.58 -17.02 -22.37
CA LEU A 238 -21.57 -17.27 -21.35
C LEU A 238 -22.02 -18.33 -20.32
N ALA A 239 -23.28 -18.27 -19.87
CA ALA A 239 -23.85 -19.31 -19.00
C ALA A 239 -23.87 -20.68 -19.69
N ASP A 240 -24.25 -20.73 -20.97
CA ASP A 240 -24.25 -21.95 -21.76
C ASP A 240 -22.84 -22.52 -22.01
N GLN A 241 -21.83 -21.64 -22.14
CA GLN A 241 -20.45 -22.04 -22.28
C GLN A 241 -19.92 -22.59 -20.96
N LEU A 242 -20.17 -21.89 -19.84
CA LEU A 242 -19.78 -22.34 -18.50
C LEU A 242 -20.39 -23.68 -18.10
N GLU A 243 -21.65 -23.93 -18.46
CA GLU A 243 -22.35 -25.19 -18.15
C GLU A 243 -21.78 -26.41 -18.91
N LYS A 244 -21.12 -26.18 -20.05
CA LYS A 244 -20.52 -27.21 -20.90
C LYS A 244 -19.02 -27.41 -20.68
N ASP A 245 -18.39 -26.48 -19.97
CA ASP A 245 -16.95 -26.46 -19.79
C ASP A 245 -16.53 -27.18 -18.51
N ASP A 246 -16.42 -28.52 -18.63
CA ASP A 246 -15.97 -29.38 -17.54
C ASP A 246 -14.51 -29.07 -17.11
N ASP A 247 -13.72 -28.40 -17.96
CA ASP A 247 -12.31 -28.14 -17.70
C ASP A 247 -12.13 -26.89 -16.80
N ILE A 248 -12.97 -25.85 -16.97
CA ILE A 248 -12.89 -24.63 -16.14
C ILE A 248 -13.68 -24.76 -14.83
N ALA A 249 -14.72 -25.60 -14.80
CA ALA A 249 -15.63 -25.70 -13.66
C ALA A 249 -14.92 -25.95 -12.31
N PRO A 250 -13.93 -26.87 -12.18
CA PRO A 250 -13.24 -27.12 -10.90
C PRO A 250 -12.49 -25.89 -10.39
N TYR A 251 -11.91 -25.10 -11.29
CA TYR A 251 -11.15 -23.88 -10.91
C TYR A 251 -12.08 -22.76 -10.46
N LEU A 252 -13.20 -22.58 -11.16
CA LEU A 252 -14.22 -21.60 -10.77
C LEU A 252 -14.91 -22.01 -9.46
N GLU A 253 -15.21 -23.27 -9.25
CA GLU A 253 -15.77 -23.75 -7.98
C GLU A 253 -14.81 -23.52 -6.82
N ALA A 254 -13.51 -23.76 -7.00
CA ALA A 254 -12.49 -23.47 -6.01
C ALA A 254 -12.41 -21.96 -5.72
N LEU A 255 -12.53 -21.11 -6.73
CA LEU A 255 -12.53 -19.65 -6.59
C LEU A 255 -13.79 -19.15 -5.89
N LEU A 256 -14.97 -19.58 -6.35
CA LEU A 256 -16.27 -19.17 -5.81
C LEU A 256 -16.51 -19.64 -4.37
N SER A 257 -15.92 -20.79 -4.00
CA SER A 257 -16.00 -21.34 -2.63
C SER A 257 -14.91 -20.85 -1.70
N SER A 258 -13.96 -20.03 -2.21
CA SER A 258 -12.85 -19.55 -1.41
C SER A 258 -13.30 -18.56 -0.34
N SER A 259 -12.78 -18.66 0.88
CA SER A 259 -13.04 -17.70 1.95
C SER A 259 -12.36 -16.32 1.75
N PHE A 260 -11.58 -16.19 0.68
CA PHE A 260 -10.84 -14.94 0.37
C PHE A 260 -11.64 -13.97 -0.48
N VAL A 261 -12.66 -14.44 -1.22
CA VAL A 261 -13.47 -13.61 -2.12
C VAL A 261 -14.95 -13.95 -1.88
N ASP A 262 -15.70 -12.95 -1.44
CA ASP A 262 -17.15 -13.07 -1.29
C ASP A 262 -17.83 -12.60 -2.58
N PHE A 263 -18.24 -13.54 -3.44
CA PHE A 263 -18.97 -13.26 -4.66
C PHE A 263 -20.45 -13.04 -4.36
N THR A 264 -20.77 -11.81 -3.99
CA THR A 264 -22.12 -11.39 -3.69
C THR A 264 -22.61 -10.42 -4.74
N PHE A 265 -23.68 -10.77 -5.45
CA PHE A 265 -24.27 -9.92 -6.50
C PHE A 265 -25.56 -9.30 -5.98
N TYR A 266 -25.82 -8.07 -6.42
CA TYR A 266 -27.05 -7.36 -6.12
C TYR A 266 -28.02 -7.47 -7.29
N VAL A 267 -29.16 -8.08 -7.09
CA VAL A 267 -30.24 -8.16 -8.08
C VAL A 267 -31.46 -7.44 -7.50
N GLY A 268 -31.64 -6.19 -7.87
CA GLY A 268 -32.61 -5.36 -7.20
C GLY A 268 -32.15 -4.96 -5.82
N ASP A 269 -33.00 -5.17 -4.84
CA ASP A 269 -32.68 -5.01 -3.42
C ASP A 269 -32.25 -6.35 -2.77
N GLU A 270 -32.17 -7.41 -3.56
CA GLU A 270 -31.78 -8.74 -3.09
C GLU A 270 -30.28 -8.96 -3.26
N ILE A 271 -29.68 -9.55 -2.22
CA ILE A 271 -28.28 -9.98 -2.22
C ILE A 271 -28.27 -11.46 -2.63
N VAL A 272 -27.61 -11.78 -3.73
CA VAL A 272 -27.51 -13.16 -4.25
C VAL A 272 -26.07 -13.63 -4.08
N PRO A 273 -25.78 -14.48 -3.08
CA PRO A 273 -24.48 -15.12 -2.97
C PRO A 273 -24.32 -16.15 -4.07
N VAL A 274 -23.15 -16.22 -4.68
CA VAL A 274 -22.78 -17.20 -5.71
C VAL A 274 -21.54 -17.96 -5.22
N SER A 275 -21.70 -19.25 -4.97
CA SER A 275 -20.66 -20.11 -4.43
C SER A 275 -20.34 -21.32 -5.31
N THR A 276 -21.14 -21.54 -6.36
CA THR A 276 -20.98 -22.67 -7.28
C THR A 276 -21.17 -22.24 -8.74
N VAL A 277 -20.62 -23.00 -9.67
CA VAL A 277 -20.78 -22.73 -11.11
C VAL A 277 -22.26 -22.78 -11.54
N PRO A 278 -23.09 -23.75 -11.11
CA PRO A 278 -24.52 -23.71 -11.39
C PRO A 278 -25.23 -22.44 -10.90
N GLU A 279 -24.91 -21.96 -9.70
CA GLU A 279 -25.47 -20.72 -9.17
C GLU A 279 -25.04 -19.51 -10.01
N LEU A 280 -23.78 -19.48 -10.49
CA LEU A 280 -23.31 -18.45 -11.41
C LEU A 280 -24.08 -18.47 -12.74
N CYS A 281 -24.29 -19.67 -13.32
CA CYS A 281 -25.07 -19.82 -14.53
C CYS A 281 -26.52 -19.37 -14.34
N ASP A 282 -27.15 -19.74 -13.23
CA ASP A 282 -28.51 -19.32 -12.88
C ASP A 282 -28.59 -17.80 -12.69
N PHE A 283 -27.58 -17.19 -12.05
CA PHE A 283 -27.46 -15.75 -11.90
C PHE A 283 -27.35 -15.06 -13.26
N LEU A 284 -26.47 -15.52 -14.16
CA LEU A 284 -26.29 -14.96 -15.49
C LEU A 284 -27.60 -15.03 -16.30
N ARG A 285 -28.28 -16.18 -16.31
CA ARG A 285 -29.57 -16.36 -17.00
C ARG A 285 -30.69 -15.53 -16.38
N GLY A 286 -30.68 -15.40 -15.04
CA GLY A 286 -31.62 -14.55 -14.32
C GLY A 286 -31.48 -13.07 -14.70
N SER A 287 -30.24 -12.60 -14.73
CA SER A 287 -29.89 -11.25 -15.16
C SER A 287 -30.20 -11.01 -16.64
N ALA A 288 -29.88 -11.97 -17.50
CA ALA A 288 -30.23 -11.92 -18.92
C ALA A 288 -31.73 -11.71 -19.16
N LYS A 289 -32.60 -12.42 -18.45
CA LYS A 289 -34.05 -12.26 -18.53
C LYS A 289 -34.53 -10.88 -18.12
N GLN A 290 -33.89 -10.25 -17.14
CA GLN A 290 -34.22 -8.89 -16.72
C GLN A 290 -33.76 -7.87 -17.77
N LEU A 291 -32.52 -8.00 -18.25
CA LEU A 291 -31.95 -7.11 -19.27
C LEU A 291 -32.73 -7.18 -20.60
N ALA A 292 -33.13 -8.38 -21.01
CA ALA A 292 -33.93 -8.54 -22.23
C ALA A 292 -35.29 -7.84 -22.22
N GLN A 293 -35.79 -7.43 -21.04
CA GLN A 293 -37.04 -6.68 -20.89
C GLN A 293 -36.79 -5.17 -20.82
N THR A 294 -35.55 -4.73 -20.81
CA THR A 294 -35.15 -3.34 -20.68
C THR A 294 -34.95 -2.76 -22.09
N ASP A 295 -35.74 -1.76 -22.47
CA ASP A 295 -35.65 -1.08 -23.76
C ASP A 295 -34.60 0.05 -23.67
N LEU A 296 -33.31 -0.36 -23.58
CA LEU A 296 -32.15 0.50 -23.46
C LEU A 296 -31.10 0.10 -24.47
N THR A 297 -30.41 1.08 -25.05
CA THR A 297 -29.31 0.88 -25.99
C THR A 297 -28.12 1.70 -25.52
N ILE A 298 -26.95 1.09 -25.52
CA ILE A 298 -25.68 1.76 -25.29
C ILE A 298 -25.05 2.02 -26.66
N TYR A 299 -24.60 3.24 -26.85
CA TYR A 299 -23.83 3.64 -28.01
C TYR A 299 -22.39 3.82 -27.64
N TYR A 300 -21.49 3.27 -28.45
CA TYR A 300 -20.04 3.44 -28.30
C TYR A 300 -19.46 4.03 -29.57
N TRP A 301 -18.53 4.96 -29.38
CA TRP A 301 -17.66 5.48 -30.44
C TRP A 301 -16.22 5.24 -30.04
N LEU A 302 -15.45 4.57 -30.89
CA LEU A 302 -14.05 4.27 -30.67
C LEU A 302 -13.26 4.84 -31.85
N GLY A 303 -12.41 5.83 -31.56
CA GLY A 303 -11.51 6.42 -32.56
C GLY A 303 -10.11 5.87 -32.44
N TYR A 304 -9.48 5.43 -33.53
CA TYR A 304 -8.11 4.92 -33.53
C TYR A 304 -7.39 5.26 -34.83
N CYS A 305 -6.04 5.28 -34.78
CA CYS A 305 -5.18 5.41 -35.94
C CYS A 305 -4.53 4.05 -36.26
N ASP A 306 -4.16 3.86 -37.54
CA ASP A 306 -3.66 2.57 -38.04
C ASP A 306 -2.39 2.07 -37.28
N ASP A 307 -1.56 3.00 -36.81
CA ASP A 307 -0.31 2.69 -36.11
C ASP A 307 -0.47 2.58 -34.59
N ASP A 308 -1.67 2.82 -34.05
CA ASP A 308 -1.92 2.79 -32.61
C ASP A 308 -2.35 1.38 -32.14
N THR A 309 -1.87 1.00 -30.98
CA THR A 309 -2.30 -0.25 -30.31
C THR A 309 -3.54 -0.06 -29.45
N MET A 310 -3.95 1.19 -29.19
CA MET A 310 -5.09 1.56 -28.35
C MET A 310 -5.93 2.66 -29.02
N PRO A 311 -7.23 2.73 -28.72
CA PRO A 311 -8.05 3.82 -29.23
C PRO A 311 -7.60 5.17 -28.67
N ARG A 312 -7.66 6.20 -29.50
CA ARG A 312 -7.44 7.61 -29.12
C ARG A 312 -8.56 8.16 -28.27
N TYR A 313 -9.77 7.68 -28.49
CA TYR A 313 -10.92 7.96 -27.63
C TYR A 313 -11.92 6.83 -27.63
N VAL A 314 -12.64 6.74 -26.51
CA VAL A 314 -13.82 5.91 -26.35
C VAL A 314 -14.90 6.77 -25.73
N ILE A 315 -16.06 6.83 -26.37
CA ILE A 315 -17.25 7.49 -25.84
C ILE A 315 -18.30 6.41 -25.63
N GLY A 316 -18.92 6.38 -24.48
CA GLY A 316 -20.10 5.57 -24.20
C GLY A 316 -21.27 6.47 -23.83
N GLN A 317 -22.44 6.22 -24.39
CA GLN A 317 -23.66 6.93 -24.05
C GLN A 317 -24.81 5.95 -23.86
N MET A 318 -25.54 6.14 -22.78
CA MET A 318 -26.73 5.39 -22.45
C MET A 318 -27.76 6.37 -21.86
N GLU A 319 -28.82 6.66 -22.65
CA GLU A 319 -29.77 7.73 -22.33
C GLU A 319 -29.05 9.06 -22.06
N ASN A 320 -29.18 9.57 -20.83
CA ASN A 320 -28.56 10.82 -20.40
C ASN A 320 -27.17 10.62 -19.74
N ASP A 321 -26.75 9.37 -19.56
CA ASP A 321 -25.45 9.07 -19.00
C ASP A 321 -24.38 9.00 -20.09
N VAL A 322 -23.30 9.73 -19.91
CA VAL A 322 -22.17 9.82 -20.84
C VAL A 322 -20.87 9.47 -20.13
N CYS A 323 -20.05 8.67 -20.78
CA CYS A 323 -18.69 8.44 -20.40
C CYS A 323 -17.77 8.75 -21.58
N GLN A 324 -16.69 9.45 -21.32
CA GLN A 324 -15.68 9.76 -22.33
C GLN A 324 -14.29 9.40 -21.79
N PHE A 325 -13.51 8.79 -22.63
CA PHE A 325 -12.10 8.55 -22.41
C PHE A 325 -11.34 9.03 -23.64
N ILE A 326 -10.40 9.95 -23.45
CA ILE A 326 -9.60 10.52 -24.52
C ILE A 326 -8.15 10.32 -24.15
N LEU A 327 -7.36 9.74 -25.05
CA LEU A 327 -5.94 9.52 -24.90
C LEU A 327 -5.21 10.26 -26.03
N THR A 328 -4.42 11.25 -25.68
CA THR A 328 -3.66 12.03 -26.65
C THR A 328 -2.17 11.86 -26.36
N PRO A 329 -1.44 11.04 -27.14
CA PRO A 329 0.02 11.00 -27.06
C PRO A 329 0.60 12.37 -27.40
N ASP A 330 1.68 12.75 -26.72
CA ASP A 330 2.41 13.95 -27.08
C ASP A 330 3.07 13.80 -28.45
N GLU A 331 3.49 14.93 -29.05
CA GLU A 331 4.14 14.93 -30.38
C GLU A 331 5.46 14.15 -30.39
N THR A 332 6.08 13.91 -29.23
CA THR A 332 7.37 13.21 -29.09
C THR A 332 7.20 11.71 -28.83
N GLY A 333 5.98 11.27 -28.49
CA GLY A 333 5.67 9.89 -28.08
C GLY A 333 6.22 9.51 -26.69
N ASN A 334 6.69 10.48 -25.92
CA ASN A 334 7.24 10.26 -24.57
C ASN A 334 6.30 10.74 -23.44
N GLY A 335 5.14 11.25 -23.81
CA GLY A 335 4.09 11.71 -22.91
C GLY A 335 2.72 11.32 -23.39
N THR A 336 1.74 11.47 -22.52
CA THR A 336 0.34 11.16 -22.81
C THR A 336 -0.55 12.03 -21.95
N ASP A 337 -1.53 12.65 -22.59
CA ASP A 337 -2.65 13.29 -21.93
C ASP A 337 -3.83 12.32 -21.90
N CYS A 338 -4.39 12.10 -20.73
CA CYS A 338 -5.59 11.27 -20.55
C CYS A 338 -6.68 12.11 -19.92
N TYR A 339 -7.85 12.10 -20.55
CA TYR A 339 -9.04 12.75 -20.05
C TYR A 339 -10.15 11.72 -19.91
N VAL A 340 -10.76 11.67 -18.74
CA VAL A 340 -11.89 10.78 -18.42
C VAL A 340 -13.02 11.62 -17.87
N TYR A 341 -14.19 11.49 -18.45
CA TYR A 341 -15.40 12.16 -18.02
C TYR A 341 -16.51 11.14 -17.80
N PHE A 342 -17.21 11.29 -16.70
CA PHE A 342 -18.47 10.61 -16.43
C PHE A 342 -19.51 11.65 -16.05
N GLY A 343 -20.68 11.63 -16.66
CA GLY A 343 -21.71 12.57 -16.31
C GLY A 343 -23.10 12.10 -16.68
N THR A 344 -24.07 12.65 -15.98
CA THR A 344 -25.49 12.55 -16.31
C THR A 344 -25.98 13.93 -16.80
N LEU A 345 -26.58 13.96 -17.96
CA LEU A 345 -27.06 15.18 -18.59
C LEU A 345 -28.57 15.40 -18.34
N ASP A 346 -28.99 16.64 -18.31
CA ASP A 346 -30.43 16.98 -18.39
C ASP A 346 -30.96 16.85 -19.84
N ASP A 347 -32.27 17.03 -20.04
CA ASP A 347 -32.91 16.98 -21.37
C ASP A 347 -32.38 18.09 -22.31
N ALA A 348 -31.69 19.10 -21.81
CA ALA A 348 -31.07 20.17 -22.59
C ALA A 348 -29.56 19.91 -22.87
N GLY A 349 -29.01 18.84 -22.33
CA GLY A 349 -27.60 18.47 -22.49
C GLY A 349 -26.65 19.19 -21.54
N ASN A 350 -27.13 19.70 -20.39
CA ASN A 350 -26.27 20.26 -19.35
C ASN A 350 -25.98 19.20 -18.31
N ASP A 351 -24.81 19.27 -17.69
CA ASP A 351 -24.42 18.38 -16.63
C ASP A 351 -25.31 18.52 -15.39
N LEU A 352 -25.85 17.41 -14.91
CA LEU A 352 -26.54 17.29 -13.62
C LEU A 352 -25.61 16.79 -12.53
N GLU A 353 -24.83 15.78 -12.86
CA GLU A 353 -23.78 15.21 -12.03
C GLU A 353 -22.62 14.83 -12.94
N TYR A 354 -21.42 15.15 -12.53
CA TYR A 354 -20.25 14.77 -13.32
C TYR A 354 -19.02 14.51 -12.45
N LEU A 355 -18.11 13.75 -13.03
CA LEU A 355 -16.79 13.44 -12.52
C LEU A 355 -15.79 13.55 -13.68
N VAL A 356 -14.72 14.29 -13.48
CA VAL A 356 -13.66 14.45 -14.47
C VAL A 356 -12.34 14.06 -13.85
N LEU A 357 -11.57 13.26 -14.57
CA LEU A 357 -10.16 12.98 -14.29
C LEU A 357 -9.35 13.37 -15.51
N GLN A 358 -8.42 14.28 -15.33
CA GLN A 358 -7.45 14.65 -16.35
C GLN A 358 -6.05 14.37 -15.84
N THR A 359 -5.24 13.70 -16.63
CA THR A 359 -3.82 13.48 -16.34
C THR A 359 -2.98 13.90 -17.51
N VAL A 360 -1.88 14.58 -17.21
CA VAL A 360 -0.84 14.93 -18.17
C VAL A 360 0.45 14.32 -17.66
N PHE A 361 1.06 13.49 -18.48
CA PHE A 361 2.34 12.87 -18.17
C PHE A 361 3.33 13.14 -19.29
N ALA A 362 4.48 13.67 -18.94
CA ALA A 362 5.61 13.89 -19.86
C ALA A 362 6.88 13.30 -19.26
N ARG A 363 7.70 12.64 -20.07
CA ARG A 363 8.92 11.98 -19.64
C ARG A 363 10.08 12.34 -20.56
N ASP A 364 11.28 12.51 -19.99
CA ASP A 364 12.48 12.73 -20.78
C ASP A 364 12.86 11.42 -21.52
N PRO A 365 13.08 11.46 -22.85
CA PRO A 365 13.43 10.28 -23.64
C PRO A 365 14.82 9.72 -23.32
N GLU A 366 15.74 10.57 -22.83
CA GLU A 366 17.13 10.19 -22.53
C GLU A 366 17.29 9.74 -21.07
N ASP A 367 16.52 10.33 -20.16
CA ASP A 367 16.56 10.01 -18.72
C ASP A 367 15.14 9.77 -18.17
N LYS A 368 14.77 8.51 -18.13
CA LYS A 368 13.43 8.09 -17.68
C LYS A 368 13.08 8.48 -16.23
N SER A 369 14.05 8.91 -15.44
CA SER A 369 13.84 9.42 -14.09
C SER A 369 13.38 10.88 -14.08
N VAL A 370 13.47 11.58 -15.21
CA VAL A 370 13.00 12.95 -15.38
C VAL A 370 11.60 12.93 -15.96
N TYR A 371 10.64 13.47 -15.23
CA TYR A 371 9.25 13.48 -15.66
C TYR A 371 8.45 14.61 -15.00
N ASP A 372 7.36 14.98 -15.64
CA ASP A 372 6.31 15.84 -15.12
C ASP A 372 4.98 15.10 -15.16
N LEU A 373 4.25 15.15 -14.06
CA LEU A 373 2.92 14.58 -13.90
C LEU A 373 1.98 15.66 -13.36
N SER A 374 0.84 15.85 -14.00
CA SER A 374 -0.30 16.60 -13.48
C SER A 374 -1.53 15.72 -13.49
N LEU A 375 -2.31 15.81 -12.42
CA LEU A 375 -3.59 15.12 -12.27
C LEU A 375 -4.58 16.13 -11.72
N ASP A 376 -5.68 16.33 -12.44
CA ASP A 376 -6.83 17.09 -12.01
C ASP A 376 -8.04 16.14 -11.91
N PHE A 377 -8.64 16.06 -10.73
CA PHE A 377 -9.79 15.23 -10.46
C PHE A 377 -10.88 16.08 -9.79
N PHE A 378 -12.01 16.26 -10.43
CA PHE A 378 -13.07 17.09 -9.92
C PHE A 378 -14.44 16.55 -10.28
N GLY A 379 -15.42 16.90 -9.48
CA GLY A 379 -16.80 16.50 -9.70
C GLY A 379 -17.76 17.39 -8.93
N GLU A 380 -18.99 17.43 -9.44
CA GLU A 380 -20.08 18.21 -8.87
C GLU A 380 -21.41 17.51 -9.09
N SER A 381 -22.29 17.64 -8.13
CA SER A 381 -23.72 17.29 -8.24
C SER A 381 -24.56 18.55 -8.09
N VAL A 382 -25.16 18.97 -9.18
CA VAL A 382 -26.03 20.16 -9.21
C VAL A 382 -27.27 19.98 -8.32
N GLU A 383 -27.77 18.75 -8.20
CA GLU A 383 -28.94 18.44 -7.37
C GLU A 383 -28.66 18.59 -5.87
N THR A 384 -27.48 18.15 -5.43
CA THR A 384 -27.11 18.16 -4.00
C THR A 384 -26.28 19.36 -3.61
N GLY A 385 -25.67 20.07 -4.56
CA GLY A 385 -24.71 21.15 -4.32
C GLY A 385 -23.40 20.67 -3.71
N LEU A 386 -23.12 19.36 -3.78
CA LEU A 386 -21.83 18.79 -3.36
C LEU A 386 -20.84 18.90 -4.51
N GLY A 387 -19.63 19.31 -4.21
CA GLY A 387 -18.56 19.38 -5.21
C GLY A 387 -17.18 19.25 -4.60
N PHE A 388 -16.23 18.85 -5.41
CA PHE A 388 -14.83 18.78 -5.03
C PHE A 388 -13.92 19.02 -6.23
N SER A 389 -12.70 19.45 -5.95
CA SER A 389 -11.59 19.45 -6.89
C SER A 389 -10.31 19.01 -6.19
N LEU A 390 -9.51 18.18 -6.86
CA LEU A 390 -8.18 17.76 -6.44
C LEU A 390 -7.24 18.03 -7.60
N THR A 391 -6.26 18.88 -7.38
CA THR A 391 -5.13 19.08 -8.29
C THR A 391 -3.88 18.49 -7.66
N TYR A 392 -3.20 17.60 -8.37
CA TYR A 392 -1.92 17.04 -7.98
C TYR A 392 -0.90 17.30 -9.08
N THR A 393 0.27 17.83 -8.72
CA THR A 393 1.39 17.99 -9.63
C THR A 393 2.63 17.37 -9.02
N LEU A 394 3.43 16.68 -9.83
CA LEU A 394 4.71 16.13 -9.44
C LEU A 394 5.70 16.29 -10.58
N SER A 395 6.83 16.91 -10.30
CA SER A 395 7.93 17.10 -11.24
C SER A 395 9.20 16.52 -10.64
N ASN A 396 9.92 15.73 -11.43
CA ASN A 396 11.25 15.25 -11.08
C ASN A 396 12.24 15.68 -12.15
N THR A 397 13.17 16.55 -11.78
CA THR A 397 14.12 17.18 -12.70
C THR A 397 15.55 16.86 -12.31
N LYS A 398 16.40 16.60 -13.29
CA LYS A 398 17.83 16.38 -13.07
C LYS A 398 18.55 17.69 -12.85
N SER A 399 19.37 17.75 -11.80
CA SER A 399 20.23 18.91 -11.55
C SER A 399 21.30 19.03 -12.65
N PRO A 400 21.49 20.22 -13.26
CA PRO A 400 22.46 20.39 -14.34
C PRO A 400 23.93 20.25 -13.90
N ASN A 401 24.21 20.25 -12.61
CA ASN A 401 25.56 20.31 -12.06
C ASN A 401 25.93 19.14 -11.12
N ALA A 402 25.03 18.20 -10.91
CA ALA A 402 25.25 17.07 -10.03
C ALA A 402 24.41 15.86 -10.50
N ASP A 403 24.84 14.65 -10.14
CA ASP A 403 24.00 13.46 -10.26
C ASP A 403 22.95 13.46 -9.14
N ALA A 404 22.03 14.40 -9.24
CA ALA A 404 20.98 14.63 -8.28
C ALA A 404 19.66 14.92 -8.99
N TYR A 405 18.57 14.49 -8.39
CA TYR A 405 17.22 14.75 -8.86
C TYR A 405 16.53 15.67 -7.84
N GLN A 406 15.83 16.67 -8.37
CA GLN A 406 14.98 17.54 -7.58
C GLN A 406 13.53 17.21 -7.89
N TYR A 407 12.77 16.84 -6.87
CA TYR A 407 11.35 16.65 -6.98
C TYR A 407 10.58 17.77 -6.31
N VAL A 408 9.51 18.18 -6.97
CA VAL A 408 8.57 19.20 -6.49
C VAL A 408 7.16 18.65 -6.71
N GLY A 409 6.39 18.57 -5.65
CA GLY A 409 5.00 18.13 -5.71
C GLY A 409 4.07 19.12 -5.03
N ASN A 410 2.85 19.23 -5.54
CA ASN A 410 1.80 19.99 -4.92
C ASN A 410 0.48 19.23 -4.99
N VAL A 411 -0.30 19.33 -3.91
CA VAL A 411 -1.67 18.86 -3.82
C VAL A 411 -2.52 20.04 -3.41
N ASP A 412 -3.62 20.28 -4.11
CA ASP A 412 -4.65 21.24 -3.70
C ASP A 412 -6.00 20.53 -3.81
N PHE A 413 -6.64 20.28 -2.67
CA PHE A 413 -7.97 19.70 -2.60
C PHE A 413 -8.93 20.72 -2.03
N ILE A 414 -10.04 20.94 -2.72
CA ILE A 414 -11.13 21.80 -2.29
C ILE A 414 -12.42 20.98 -2.37
N GLY A 415 -13.17 20.94 -1.28
CA GLY A 415 -14.49 20.35 -1.21
C GLY A 415 -15.50 21.32 -0.65
N HIS A 416 -16.72 21.28 -1.12
CA HIS A 416 -17.82 22.07 -0.56
C HIS A 416 -19.07 21.20 -0.41
N ASP A 417 -19.86 21.51 0.61
CA ASP A 417 -21.14 20.87 0.86
C ASP A 417 -22.33 21.67 0.28
N ALA A 418 -23.51 21.10 0.41
CA ALA A 418 -24.77 21.75 0.01
C ALA A 418 -25.04 23.12 0.68
N SER A 419 -24.32 23.46 1.75
CA SER A 419 -24.41 24.72 2.48
C SER A 419 -23.30 25.69 2.06
N ASN A 420 -22.48 25.34 1.08
CA ASN A 420 -21.24 26.02 0.63
C ASN A 420 -20.20 26.16 1.76
N ILE A 421 -20.16 25.22 2.71
CA ILE A 421 -19.05 25.12 3.66
C ILE A 421 -17.88 24.53 2.89
N GLU A 422 -16.81 25.30 2.77
CA GLU A 422 -15.60 24.93 2.05
C GLU A 422 -14.61 24.25 3.00
N PHE A 423 -14.12 23.07 2.60
CA PHE A 423 -12.94 22.45 3.15
C PHE A 423 -11.81 22.54 2.14
N ARG A 424 -10.66 23.06 2.57
CA ARG A 424 -9.48 23.10 1.72
C ARG A 424 -8.31 22.40 2.38
N TYR A 425 -7.59 21.60 1.60
CA TYR A 425 -6.35 20.95 1.98
C TYR A 425 -5.30 21.26 0.92
N THR A 426 -4.17 21.80 1.34
CA THR A 426 -3.03 22.02 0.43
C THR A 426 -1.80 21.35 0.98
N GLN A 427 -1.01 20.74 0.10
CA GLN A 427 0.28 20.18 0.43
C GLN A 427 1.30 20.59 -0.62
N SER A 428 2.44 21.08 -0.18
CA SER A 428 3.61 21.26 -1.04
C SER A 428 4.72 20.32 -0.59
N ILE A 429 5.38 19.68 -1.55
CA ILE A 429 6.49 18.76 -1.33
C ILE A 429 7.68 19.24 -2.15
N ASN A 430 8.84 19.38 -1.50
CA ASN A 430 10.07 19.72 -2.18
C ASN A 430 11.21 18.87 -1.64
N GLY A 431 12.07 18.36 -2.50
CA GLY A 431 13.22 17.61 -2.06
C GLY A 431 14.29 17.42 -3.13
N VAL A 432 15.42 16.96 -2.67
CA VAL A 432 16.56 16.61 -3.52
C VAL A 432 17.05 15.24 -3.11
N GLN A 433 17.30 14.41 -4.10
CA GLN A 433 17.86 13.07 -3.96
C GLN A 433 19.11 12.94 -4.82
N SER A 434 20.14 12.29 -4.29
CA SER A 434 21.39 12.09 -5.00
C SER A 434 22.15 10.88 -4.47
N LEU A 435 23.08 10.37 -5.28
CA LEU A 435 24.06 9.41 -4.78
C LEU A 435 25.16 10.15 -4.00
N THR A 436 25.67 9.49 -2.96
CA THR A 436 26.86 9.96 -2.26
C THR A 436 28.11 9.62 -3.07
N PRO A 437 29.25 10.31 -2.86
CA PRO A 437 30.50 9.98 -3.55
C PRO A 437 31.00 8.56 -3.30
N THR A 438 30.54 7.92 -2.25
CA THR A 438 30.92 6.56 -1.81
C THR A 438 29.99 5.49 -2.35
N GLY A 439 28.96 5.88 -3.11
CA GLY A 439 28.00 4.96 -3.72
C GLY A 439 26.80 4.64 -2.85
N GLY A 440 26.61 5.38 -1.77
CA GLY A 440 25.39 5.38 -0.98
C GLY A 440 24.35 6.35 -1.55
N GLU A 441 23.31 6.60 -0.80
CA GLU A 441 22.21 7.46 -1.19
C GLU A 441 21.91 8.50 -0.12
N GLN A 442 21.52 9.69 -0.55
CA GLN A 442 21.05 10.74 0.35
C GLN A 442 19.83 11.46 -0.25
N ALA A 443 18.90 11.83 0.63
CA ALA A 443 17.83 12.74 0.26
C ALA A 443 17.51 13.69 1.40
N THR A 444 17.04 14.86 1.01
CA THR A 444 16.48 15.85 1.92
C THR A 444 15.23 16.44 1.29
N GLY A 445 14.23 16.69 2.12
CA GLY A 445 13.01 17.32 1.64
C GLY A 445 12.19 17.89 2.76
N TYR A 446 11.21 18.68 2.37
CA TYR A 446 10.20 19.18 3.28
C TYR A 446 8.83 19.18 2.59
N SER A 447 7.79 19.10 3.40
CA SER A 447 6.41 19.21 2.99
C SER A 447 5.70 20.17 3.94
N THR A 448 4.86 21.04 3.39
CA THR A 448 3.95 21.87 4.18
C THR A 448 2.53 21.47 3.84
N VAL A 449 1.75 21.15 4.86
CA VAL A 449 0.33 20.83 4.76
C VAL A 449 -0.45 21.93 5.46
N THR A 450 -1.47 22.45 4.80
CA THR A 450 -2.42 23.40 5.41
C THR A 450 -3.83 22.88 5.19
N SER A 451 -4.63 22.84 6.24
CA SER A 451 -6.05 22.53 6.17
C SER A 451 -6.87 23.67 6.75
N THR A 452 -7.97 24.00 6.07
CA THR A 452 -8.88 25.08 6.45
C THR A 452 -10.31 24.58 6.36
N LEU A 453 -11.13 24.90 7.33
CA LEU A 453 -12.57 24.66 7.29
C LEU A 453 -13.32 25.99 7.47
N ASP A 454 -14.03 26.44 6.44
CA ASP A 454 -14.90 27.63 6.44
C ASP A 454 -14.19 28.90 7.00
N ASP A 455 -12.95 29.15 6.56
CA ASP A 455 -12.08 30.26 6.98
C ASP A 455 -11.87 30.38 8.52
N SER A 456 -12.28 29.39 9.30
CA SER A 456 -12.39 29.53 10.75
C SER A 456 -11.30 28.82 11.56
N ASN A 457 -10.67 27.78 11.01
CA ASN A 457 -9.62 27.01 11.70
C ASN A 457 -8.52 26.60 10.72
N ASP A 458 -7.48 27.41 10.63
CA ASP A 458 -6.30 27.05 9.87
C ASP A 458 -5.37 26.20 10.73
N SER A 459 -5.06 25.01 10.28
CA SER A 459 -3.94 24.24 10.81
C SER A 459 -2.85 24.11 9.75
N THR A 460 -1.60 24.28 10.18
CA THR A 460 -0.44 24.13 9.31
C THR A 460 0.52 23.15 9.92
N SER A 461 0.82 22.09 9.17
CA SER A 461 1.82 21.10 9.54
C SER A 461 2.99 21.19 8.57
N ASN A 462 4.20 21.27 9.12
CA ASN A 462 5.42 21.23 8.32
C ASN A 462 6.17 19.95 8.63
N LEU A 463 6.55 19.26 7.58
CA LEU A 463 7.30 18.04 7.62
C LEU A 463 8.65 18.25 6.97
N SER A 464 9.72 17.87 7.64
CA SER A 464 11.05 17.78 7.04
C SER A 464 11.62 16.39 7.22
N PHE A 465 12.32 15.91 6.20
CA PHE A 465 13.08 14.68 6.30
C PHE A 465 14.47 14.87 5.71
N PHE A 466 15.38 14.12 6.26
CA PHE A 466 16.73 13.94 5.75
C PHE A 466 17.14 12.50 5.95
N TYR A 467 17.76 11.90 4.96
CA TYR A 467 18.49 10.67 5.17
C TYR A 467 19.78 10.63 4.36
N VAL A 468 20.74 9.90 4.87
CA VAL A 468 21.93 9.48 4.17
C VAL A 468 22.23 8.04 4.56
N THR A 469 22.52 7.19 3.56
CA THR A 469 22.96 5.81 3.80
C THR A 469 24.15 5.55 2.91
N GLU A 470 25.25 5.07 3.49
CA GLU A 470 26.51 4.85 2.80
C GLU A 470 27.09 3.46 3.10
N PRO A 471 27.82 2.88 2.11
CA PRO A 471 28.66 1.72 2.40
C PRO A 471 29.75 2.10 3.42
N ALA A 472 29.98 1.22 4.39
CA ALA A 472 31.07 1.31 5.35
C ALA A 472 31.97 0.08 5.23
N ASP A 473 33.23 0.16 5.64
CA ASP A 473 34.13 -0.99 5.64
C ASP A 473 34.42 -1.48 7.08
N PRO A 474 33.83 -2.63 7.47
CA PRO A 474 32.82 -3.41 6.76
C PRO A 474 31.40 -2.91 7.07
N GLY A 475 30.48 -2.96 6.08
CA GLY A 475 29.05 -2.84 6.27
C GLY A 475 28.41 -1.55 5.75
N VAL A 476 27.52 -0.97 6.53
CA VAL A 476 26.70 0.21 6.18
C VAL A 476 26.62 1.16 7.37
N VAL A 477 26.57 2.44 7.10
CA VAL A 477 26.21 3.51 8.06
C VAL A 477 25.16 4.42 7.42
N GLY A 478 24.28 4.96 8.26
CA GLY A 478 23.25 5.86 7.79
C GLY A 478 22.67 6.69 8.92
N HIS A 479 22.00 7.75 8.53
CA HIS A 479 21.26 8.62 9.43
C HIS A 479 19.95 9.01 8.78
N TYR A 480 18.85 8.88 9.51
CA TYR A 480 17.50 9.22 9.09
C TYR A 480 16.91 10.17 10.12
N GLN A 481 16.50 11.33 9.67
CA GLN A 481 15.84 12.33 10.50
C GLN A 481 14.51 12.72 9.88
N TYR A 482 13.49 12.73 10.71
CA TYR A 482 12.14 13.08 10.35
C TYR A 482 11.56 14.01 11.40
N ASN A 483 11.13 15.20 11.01
CA ASN A 483 10.53 16.16 11.93
C ASN A 483 9.21 16.67 11.37
N MET A 484 8.20 16.70 12.20
CA MET A 484 6.91 17.31 11.95
C MET A 484 6.66 18.39 13.00
N THR A 485 6.31 19.58 12.54
CA THR A 485 5.81 20.67 13.40
C THR A 485 4.37 20.97 12.98
N GLU A 486 3.51 21.21 13.94
CA GLU A 486 2.12 21.54 13.71
C GLU A 486 1.74 22.79 14.47
N ASP A 487 1.20 23.78 13.73
CA ASP A 487 0.66 25.02 14.28
C ASP A 487 -0.86 25.00 14.13
N GLY A 488 -1.57 24.77 15.22
CA GLY A 488 -3.03 24.74 15.25
C GLY A 488 -3.55 24.69 16.68
N PRO A 489 -4.74 25.19 16.96
CA PRO A 489 -5.29 25.18 18.32
C PRO A 489 -5.60 23.77 18.82
N ASP A 490 -5.80 22.82 17.89
CA ASP A 490 -6.19 21.44 18.21
C ASP A 490 -5.00 20.45 18.13
N ALA A 491 -3.80 20.92 17.79
CA ALA A 491 -2.60 20.10 17.71
C ALA A 491 -2.09 19.74 19.11
N LEU A 492 -2.00 18.45 19.42
CA LEU A 492 -1.46 17.98 20.71
C LEU A 492 0.04 18.23 20.83
N TRP A 493 0.78 18.09 19.72
CA TRP A 493 2.23 18.24 19.64
C TRP A 493 2.61 19.41 18.75
N SER A 494 3.41 20.34 19.26
CA SER A 494 4.02 21.40 18.44
C SER A 494 5.25 20.92 17.66
N LEU A 495 5.87 19.81 18.09
CA LEU A 495 6.96 19.12 17.41
C LEU A 495 6.87 17.62 17.66
N MET A 496 7.01 16.84 16.61
CA MET A 496 7.24 15.40 16.67
C MET A 496 8.43 15.08 15.75
N GLY A 497 9.50 14.52 16.32
CA GLY A 497 10.71 14.15 15.59
C GLY A 497 11.04 12.67 15.79
N ILE A 498 11.65 12.08 14.78
CA ILE A 498 12.25 10.73 14.83
C ILE A 498 13.68 10.89 14.29
N ASP A 499 14.62 10.38 15.04
CA ASP A 499 16.03 10.33 14.68
C ASP A 499 16.50 8.87 14.72
N ILE A 500 17.06 8.36 13.64
CA ILE A 500 17.49 6.97 13.53
C ILE A 500 18.91 6.93 12.96
N ASP A 501 19.85 6.45 13.76
CA ASP A 501 21.18 6.09 13.30
C ASP A 501 21.19 4.63 12.86
N VAL A 502 21.57 4.38 11.61
CA VAL A 502 21.71 3.05 11.03
C VAL A 502 23.19 2.67 10.98
N PHE A 503 23.52 1.46 11.38
CA PHE A 503 24.89 0.97 11.33
C PHE A 503 24.92 -0.56 11.22
N SER A 504 26.08 -1.06 10.83
CA SER A 504 26.36 -2.49 10.86
C SER A 504 27.44 -2.80 11.87
N TRP A 505 27.39 -4.00 12.47
CA TRP A 505 28.38 -4.47 13.42
C TRP A 505 28.61 -5.97 13.29
N ALA A 506 29.79 -6.43 13.70
CA ALA A 506 30.07 -7.86 13.72
C ALA A 506 29.34 -8.53 14.89
N TYR A 507 28.60 -9.59 14.59
CA TYR A 507 28.10 -10.47 15.64
C TYR A 507 29.25 -11.26 16.27
N ASP A 508 29.36 -11.20 17.59
CA ASP A 508 30.34 -12.00 18.33
C ASP A 508 29.66 -13.23 18.97
N PRO A 509 29.75 -14.41 18.34
CA PRO A 509 29.15 -15.63 18.88
C PRO A 509 29.77 -16.05 20.22
N ALA A 510 31.00 -15.58 20.56
CA ALA A 510 31.61 -15.90 21.83
C ALA A 510 30.91 -15.22 23.02
N SER A 511 30.24 -14.08 22.78
CA SER A 511 29.44 -13.39 23.80
C SER A 511 28.27 -14.22 24.31
N THR A 512 27.73 -15.11 23.47
CA THR A 512 26.59 -15.99 23.77
C THR A 512 27.00 -17.41 24.17
N ALA A 513 28.25 -17.81 23.91
CA ALA A 513 28.76 -19.16 24.23
C ALA A 513 28.86 -19.43 25.74
N ALA A 514 28.89 -18.38 26.57
CA ALA A 514 28.93 -18.49 28.02
C ALA A 514 27.56 -18.62 28.71
N LEU A 515 26.45 -18.52 27.92
CA LEU A 515 25.11 -18.62 28.48
C LEU A 515 24.74 -20.07 28.80
N THR A 516 24.06 -20.27 29.93
CA THR A 516 23.49 -21.58 30.29
C THR A 516 22.24 -21.81 29.45
N GLU A 517 22.16 -22.95 28.76
CA GLU A 517 21.03 -23.30 27.92
C GLU A 517 19.93 -23.98 28.74
N THR A 518 18.69 -23.51 28.55
CA THR A 518 17.47 -24.10 29.07
C THR A 518 16.57 -24.47 27.90
N ALA A 519 16.54 -25.79 27.54
CA ALA A 519 15.77 -26.30 26.46
C ALA A 519 14.33 -26.63 26.90
N LEU A 520 13.34 -25.97 26.33
CA LEU A 520 11.91 -26.10 26.72
C LEU A 520 11.39 -27.55 26.58
N GLU A 521 11.97 -28.34 25.69
CA GLU A 521 11.64 -29.76 25.51
C GLU A 521 11.92 -30.61 26.74
N THR A 522 12.83 -30.20 27.60
CA THR A 522 13.31 -30.95 28.77
C THR A 522 12.89 -30.38 30.09
N VAL A 523 12.27 -29.20 30.08
CA VAL A 523 11.85 -28.46 31.29
C VAL A 523 10.60 -29.08 31.89
N THR A 524 10.62 -29.38 33.18
CA THR A 524 9.42 -29.78 33.92
C THR A 524 8.50 -28.58 34.19
N ASN A 525 7.24 -28.84 34.53
CA ASN A 525 6.30 -27.76 34.88
C ASN A 525 6.81 -26.90 36.05
N GLU A 526 7.47 -27.52 37.06
CA GLU A 526 8.06 -26.79 38.19
C GLU A 526 9.21 -25.88 37.77
N GLU A 527 10.04 -26.32 36.83
CA GLU A 527 11.15 -25.53 36.27
C GLU A 527 10.60 -24.40 35.37
N MET A 528 9.53 -24.65 34.61
CA MET A 528 8.85 -23.62 33.85
C MET A 528 8.26 -22.53 34.75
N ASP A 529 7.57 -22.90 35.81
CA ASP A 529 7.04 -21.95 36.79
C ASP A 529 8.18 -21.15 37.47
N ALA A 530 9.32 -21.81 37.76
CA ALA A 530 10.51 -21.14 38.28
C ALA A 530 11.12 -20.16 37.26
N LEU A 531 11.16 -20.50 35.96
CA LEU A 531 11.64 -19.63 34.88
C LEU A 531 10.73 -18.38 34.78
N VAL A 532 9.41 -18.58 34.70
CA VAL A 532 8.42 -17.49 34.62
C VAL A 532 8.54 -16.57 35.86
N THR A 533 8.72 -17.16 37.05
CA THR A 533 8.87 -16.37 38.28
C THR A 533 10.18 -15.55 38.26
N ARG A 534 11.28 -16.10 37.74
CA ARG A 534 12.53 -15.35 37.61
C ARG A 534 12.41 -14.21 36.60
N LEU A 535 11.82 -14.46 35.44
CA LEU A 535 11.54 -13.42 34.43
C LEU A 535 10.66 -12.30 34.98
N SER A 536 9.57 -12.67 35.65
CA SER A 536 8.66 -11.70 36.27
C SER A 536 9.38 -10.85 37.34
N THR A 537 10.20 -11.49 38.19
CA THR A 537 10.97 -10.78 39.19
C THR A 537 12.01 -9.84 38.55
N ALA A 538 12.71 -10.29 37.51
CA ALA A 538 13.67 -9.45 36.80
C ALA A 538 13.01 -8.26 36.12
N ALA A 539 11.87 -8.48 35.45
CA ALA A 539 11.07 -7.42 34.85
C ALA A 539 10.58 -6.40 35.90
N GLN A 540 10.08 -6.89 37.06
CA GLN A 540 9.70 -6.01 38.18
C GLN A 540 10.88 -5.18 38.71
N GLN A 541 12.08 -5.77 38.80
CA GLN A 541 13.29 -5.04 39.21
C GLN A 541 13.67 -3.95 38.22
N LYS A 542 13.58 -4.23 36.90
CA LYS A 542 13.81 -3.21 35.86
C LYS A 542 12.75 -2.11 35.91
N PHE A 543 11.48 -2.48 36.05
CA PHE A 543 10.39 -1.51 36.21
C PHE A 543 10.57 -0.65 37.47
N ALA A 544 10.94 -1.23 38.61
CA ALA A 544 11.24 -0.47 39.80
C ALA A 544 12.46 0.47 39.59
N GLY A 545 13.45 0.05 38.80
CA GLY A 545 14.56 0.90 38.36
C GLY A 545 14.08 2.11 37.56
N VAL A 546 13.18 1.91 36.61
CA VAL A 546 12.54 3.01 35.85
C VAL A 546 11.78 3.94 36.82
N LEU A 547 10.90 3.41 37.67
CA LEU A 547 10.15 4.21 38.64
C LEU A 547 11.05 5.06 39.54
N ALA A 548 12.23 4.57 39.88
CA ALA A 548 13.16 5.27 40.78
C ALA A 548 13.82 6.50 40.14
N ILE A 549 13.80 6.59 38.80
CA ILE A 549 14.42 7.68 38.04
C ILE A 549 13.39 8.52 37.28
N LEU A 550 12.08 8.20 37.43
CA LEU A 550 11.01 9.02 36.85
C LEU A 550 10.94 10.40 37.51
N PRO A 551 10.57 11.44 36.75
CA PRO A 551 10.26 12.75 37.30
C PRO A 551 9.21 12.70 38.41
N PRO A 552 9.33 13.50 39.49
CA PRO A 552 8.36 13.49 40.60
C PRO A 552 6.92 13.78 40.16
N GLU A 553 6.74 14.59 39.14
CA GLU A 553 5.44 14.95 38.57
C GLU A 553 4.73 13.73 38.00
N VAL A 554 5.46 12.89 37.27
CA VAL A 554 4.94 11.62 36.70
C VAL A 554 4.62 10.61 37.80
N MET A 555 5.45 10.52 38.83
CA MET A 555 5.18 9.68 39.99
C MET A 555 3.85 10.08 40.68
N GLN A 556 3.53 11.38 40.75
CA GLN A 556 2.25 11.84 41.28
C GLN A 556 1.07 11.39 40.42
N ILE A 557 1.22 11.44 39.09
CA ILE A 557 0.17 10.95 38.15
C ILE A 557 -0.11 9.47 38.38
N ILE A 558 0.95 8.66 38.41
CA ILE A 558 0.82 7.19 38.60
C ILE A 558 0.13 6.90 39.94
N MET A 559 0.51 7.58 41.00
CA MET A 559 -0.05 7.37 42.33
C MET A 559 -1.50 7.89 42.48
N SER A 560 -1.89 8.93 41.72
CA SER A 560 -3.26 9.47 41.73
C SER A 560 -4.24 8.68 40.89
N SER A 561 -3.76 7.85 39.94
CA SER A 561 -4.63 7.00 39.11
C SER A 561 -5.06 5.69 39.79
N GLU A 562 -4.51 5.37 40.98
CA GLU A 562 -4.91 4.20 41.77
C GLU A 562 -6.04 4.48 42.81
N GLU A 563 -6.52 5.73 42.93
CA GLU A 563 -7.68 6.10 43.70
C GLU A 563 -8.95 6.25 42.83
#